data_687932889e2cc968eed10f6394badb39
#
_entry.id   687932889e2cc968eed10f6394badb39
#
_cell.length_a   1.000
_cell.length_b   1.000
_cell.length_c   1.000
_cell.angle_alpha   90.00
_cell.angle_beta   90.00
_cell.angle_gamma   90.00
#
_symmetry.space_group_name_H-M   'P 1'
#
loop_
_entity.id
_entity.type
_entity.pdbx_description
1 polymer ?
#
loop_
_entity_poly.entity_id
_entity_poly.type
_entity_poly.pdbx_seq_one_letter_code
_entity_poly.pdbx_strand_id
1 'polypeptide(L)'
;MYQALYRKYRPQTFSDVVGQKSVTDTLRAQLETGKLSHAYLFTGTRGTGKTSCAKILAKAVNCENPNHGAPCGLCPSCRAIDEGSCMDVLEIDAASNNGVDSVRVLRDDAIYTPGTVKMRVYIIDEVHMLSTAAFNALLKIIEEPPAHLLFILATTELQKVPATILSRCQRFAFKRLRPDEIASRLNFIAYQEHIEIEPEAINLLARLADGGMRDGVSLLCAQAMETIEKQYMLSLIHISEPTRRVVI
;
A
#
# COMPACT_ATOMS: atom_id res chain seq x y z
N MET A 1 -2.70 5.75 -20.81
CA MET A 1 -1.82 6.50 -19.88
C MET A 1 -0.91 5.51 -19.18
N TYR A 2 0.41 5.70 -19.22
CA TYR A 2 1.38 4.78 -18.59
C TYR A 2 1.23 4.85 -17.07
N GLN A 3 0.97 3.71 -16.44
CA GLN A 3 0.87 3.59 -14.99
C GLN A 3 2.09 2.83 -14.47
N ALA A 4 2.78 3.38 -13.47
CA ALA A 4 3.94 2.73 -12.87
C ALA A 4 3.56 1.34 -12.30
N LEU A 5 4.39 0.33 -12.54
CA LEU A 5 4.11 -1.08 -12.19
C LEU A 5 3.79 -1.27 -10.70
N TYR A 6 4.48 -0.56 -9.79
CA TYR A 6 4.19 -0.64 -8.36
C TYR A 6 2.78 -0.14 -7.97
N ARG A 7 2.12 0.67 -8.82
CA ARG A 7 0.72 1.06 -8.66
C ARG A 7 -0.22 0.04 -9.28
N LYS A 8 0.08 -0.42 -10.50
CA LYS A 8 -0.70 -1.42 -11.23
C LYS A 8 -0.81 -2.75 -10.47
N TYR A 9 0.30 -3.20 -9.87
CA TYR A 9 0.38 -4.46 -9.11
C TYR A 9 0.23 -4.29 -7.60
N ARG A 10 -0.35 -3.17 -7.15
CA ARG A 10 -0.66 -2.98 -5.73
C ARG A 10 -1.70 -4.02 -5.28
N PRO A 11 -1.47 -4.74 -4.16
CA PRO A 11 -2.42 -5.73 -3.64
C PRO A 11 -3.83 -5.15 -3.50
N GLN A 12 -4.83 -5.88 -3.99
CA GLN A 12 -6.24 -5.49 -3.94
C GLN A 12 -7.01 -6.30 -2.90
N THR A 13 -6.54 -7.49 -2.56
CA THR A 13 -7.09 -8.38 -1.54
C THR A 13 -6.01 -8.78 -0.53
N PHE A 14 -6.43 -9.29 0.64
CA PHE A 14 -5.48 -9.79 1.64
C PHE A 14 -4.63 -10.96 1.13
N SER A 15 -5.15 -11.75 0.19
CA SER A 15 -4.43 -12.87 -0.43
C SER A 15 -3.27 -12.41 -1.34
N ASP A 16 -3.34 -11.19 -1.87
CA ASP A 16 -2.30 -10.62 -2.73
C ASP A 16 -1.13 -10.05 -1.92
N VAL A 17 -1.30 -9.91 -0.61
CA VAL A 17 -0.26 -9.33 0.26
C VAL A 17 0.78 -10.38 0.57
N VAL A 18 1.95 -10.23 -0.04
CA VAL A 18 3.07 -11.17 0.09
C VAL A 18 3.71 -11.09 1.48
N GLY A 19 4.05 -12.24 2.06
CA GLY A 19 4.89 -12.37 3.26
C GLY A 19 4.25 -11.95 4.59
N GLN A 20 2.97 -11.50 4.61
CA GLN A 20 2.32 -10.97 5.82
C GLN A 20 1.14 -11.84 6.30
N LYS A 21 1.23 -13.15 6.12
CA LYS A 21 0.11 -14.07 6.38
C LYS A 21 -0.49 -13.92 7.79
N SER A 22 0.34 -13.79 8.83
CA SER A 22 -0.17 -13.65 10.22
C SER A 22 -1.00 -12.37 10.41
N VAL A 23 -0.62 -11.27 9.74
CA VAL A 23 -1.37 -10.00 9.78
C VAL A 23 -2.68 -10.14 9.03
N THR A 24 -2.62 -10.63 7.79
CA THR A 24 -3.81 -10.75 6.92
C THR A 24 -4.83 -11.73 7.46
N ASP A 25 -4.41 -12.87 8.01
CA ASP A 25 -5.31 -13.87 8.59
C ASP A 25 -6.01 -13.32 9.84
N THR A 26 -5.28 -12.57 10.69
CA THR A 26 -5.88 -11.95 11.88
C THR A 26 -6.91 -10.88 11.50
N LEU A 27 -6.58 -10.01 10.53
CA LEU A 27 -7.52 -8.98 10.05
C LEU A 27 -8.77 -9.60 9.43
N ARG A 28 -8.63 -10.67 8.65
CA ARG A 28 -9.77 -11.40 8.08
C ARG A 28 -10.66 -12.01 9.16
N ALA A 29 -10.07 -12.67 10.15
CA ALA A 29 -10.82 -13.26 11.26
C ALA A 29 -11.60 -12.19 12.07
N GLN A 30 -11.02 -11.00 12.26
CA GLN A 30 -11.71 -9.88 12.91
C GLN A 30 -12.89 -9.36 12.07
N LEU A 31 -12.72 -9.25 10.76
CA LEU A 31 -13.78 -8.85 9.84
C LEU A 31 -14.93 -9.86 9.81
N GLU A 32 -14.62 -11.17 9.80
CA GLU A 32 -15.63 -12.24 9.82
C GLU A 32 -16.42 -12.26 11.14
N THR A 33 -15.74 -12.03 12.24
CA THR A 33 -16.38 -12.05 13.57
C THR A 33 -17.00 -10.71 13.98
N GLY A 34 -16.81 -9.65 13.19
CA GLY A 34 -17.27 -8.30 13.52
C GLY A 34 -16.56 -7.66 14.71
N LYS A 35 -15.46 -8.25 15.19
CA LYS A 35 -14.69 -7.74 16.34
C LYS A 35 -13.56 -6.84 15.90
N LEU A 36 -13.92 -5.69 15.35
CA LEU A 36 -12.96 -4.68 14.91
C LEU A 36 -12.54 -3.76 16.04
N SER A 37 -11.25 -3.38 16.07
CA SER A 37 -10.77 -2.29 16.90
C SER A 37 -11.10 -0.94 16.23
N HIS A 38 -11.30 0.10 17.03
CA HIS A 38 -11.49 1.46 16.51
C HIS A 38 -10.20 2.09 15.96
N ALA A 39 -9.02 1.58 16.35
CA ALA A 39 -7.74 2.07 15.90
C ALA A 39 -6.72 0.94 15.69
N TYR A 40 -6.10 0.93 14.53
CA TYR A 40 -5.02 0.03 14.14
C TYR A 40 -3.72 0.80 13.96
N LEU A 41 -2.61 0.19 14.36
CA LEU A 41 -1.28 0.71 14.08
C LEU A 41 -0.44 -0.33 13.34
N PHE A 42 -0.13 -0.06 12.07
CA PHE A 42 0.71 -0.88 11.22
C PHE A 42 2.16 -0.39 11.27
N THR A 43 3.05 -1.25 11.71
CA THR A 43 4.48 -0.93 11.89
C THR A 43 5.35 -1.80 11.00
N GLY A 44 6.47 -1.29 10.52
CA GLY A 44 7.43 -2.04 9.70
C GLY A 44 8.12 -1.18 8.66
N THR A 45 9.15 -1.72 8.01
CA THR A 45 9.93 -0.99 7.00
C THR A 45 9.10 -0.60 5.79
N ARG A 46 9.61 0.33 4.99
CA ARG A 46 8.96 0.78 3.76
C ARG A 46 8.78 -0.40 2.78
N GLY A 47 7.71 -0.37 1.99
CA GLY A 47 7.47 -1.36 0.95
C GLY A 47 6.95 -2.72 1.41
N THR A 48 6.69 -2.94 2.71
CA THR A 48 6.21 -4.22 3.28
C THR A 48 4.69 -4.44 3.19
N GLY A 49 3.93 -3.48 2.64
CA GLY A 49 2.49 -3.64 2.39
C GLY A 49 1.56 -2.96 3.40
N LYS A 50 2.06 -2.15 4.34
CA LYS A 50 1.26 -1.44 5.36
C LYS A 50 0.09 -0.66 4.75
N THR A 51 0.37 0.29 3.87
CA THR A 51 -0.65 1.15 3.25
C THR A 51 -1.58 0.36 2.32
N SER A 52 -1.10 -0.71 1.68
CA SER A 52 -1.94 -1.62 0.90
C SER A 52 -2.92 -2.38 1.78
N CYS A 53 -2.46 -2.96 2.90
CA CYS A 53 -3.33 -3.59 3.89
C CYS A 53 -4.33 -2.61 4.50
N ALA A 54 -3.93 -1.37 4.75
CA ALA A 54 -4.83 -0.32 5.23
C ALA A 54 -5.99 -0.06 4.26
N LYS A 55 -5.69 0.06 2.97
CA LYS A 55 -6.73 0.22 1.93
C LYS A 55 -7.63 -1.00 1.80
N ILE A 56 -7.06 -2.20 1.85
CA ILE A 56 -7.85 -3.44 1.80
C ILE A 56 -8.77 -3.52 3.02
N LEU A 57 -8.29 -3.18 4.22
CA LEU A 57 -9.11 -3.13 5.43
C LEU A 57 -10.24 -2.11 5.32
N ALA A 58 -9.94 -0.90 4.82
CA ALA A 58 -10.94 0.15 4.58
C ALA A 58 -12.03 -0.28 3.58
N LYS A 59 -11.64 -1.01 2.51
CA LYS A 59 -12.61 -1.64 1.59
C LYS A 59 -13.42 -2.73 2.27
N ALA A 60 -12.78 -3.58 3.05
CA ALA A 60 -13.43 -4.74 3.65
C ALA A 60 -14.50 -4.36 4.67
N VAL A 61 -14.25 -3.34 5.52
CA VAL A 61 -15.24 -2.84 6.49
C VAL A 61 -16.45 -2.18 5.82
N ASN A 62 -16.24 -1.62 4.64
CA ASN A 62 -17.26 -0.91 3.85
C ASN A 62 -17.88 -1.74 2.72
N CYS A 63 -17.41 -2.96 2.54
CA CYS A 63 -17.90 -3.83 1.46
C CYS A 63 -19.35 -4.23 1.69
N GLU A 64 -20.15 -4.17 0.62
CA GLU A 64 -21.55 -4.57 0.66
C GLU A 64 -21.70 -6.10 0.64
N ASN A 65 -20.78 -6.78 -0.04
CA ASN A 65 -20.78 -8.24 -0.23
C ASN A 65 -19.40 -8.83 0.12
N PRO A 66 -18.97 -8.79 1.42
CA PRO A 66 -17.69 -9.35 1.81
C PRO A 66 -17.68 -10.87 1.67
N ASN A 67 -16.55 -11.43 1.23
CA ASN A 67 -16.35 -12.87 1.14
C ASN A 67 -15.25 -13.30 2.09
N HIS A 68 -15.59 -14.06 3.14
CA HIS A 68 -14.62 -14.51 4.16
C HIS A 68 -13.68 -13.38 4.63
N GLY A 69 -14.26 -12.25 5.06
CA GLY A 69 -13.51 -11.09 5.51
C GLY A 69 -12.72 -10.34 4.43
N ALA A 70 -12.79 -10.74 3.17
CA ALA A 70 -12.16 -10.04 2.05
C ALA A 70 -13.16 -9.12 1.34
N PRO A 71 -12.73 -7.94 0.84
CA PRO A 71 -13.58 -7.08 0.03
C PRO A 71 -13.88 -7.73 -1.32
N CYS A 72 -15.10 -7.54 -1.85
CA CYS A 72 -15.50 -8.11 -3.14
C CYS A 72 -14.82 -7.41 -4.35
N GLY A 73 -14.35 -6.17 -4.19
CA GLY A 73 -13.73 -5.38 -5.25
C GLY A 73 -14.68 -4.85 -6.33
N LEU A 74 -15.96 -5.22 -6.31
CA LEU A 74 -16.91 -4.96 -7.40
C LEU A 74 -18.08 -4.06 -6.99
N CYS A 75 -18.47 -4.02 -5.70
CA CYS A 75 -19.57 -3.19 -5.24
C CYS A 75 -19.23 -1.68 -5.36
N PRO A 76 -20.22 -0.79 -5.38
CA PRO A 76 -20.03 0.65 -5.47
C PRO A 76 -19.03 1.19 -4.45
N SER A 77 -19.15 0.75 -3.19
CA SER A 77 -18.23 1.16 -2.10
C SER A 77 -16.79 0.75 -2.37
N CYS A 78 -16.54 -0.49 -2.84
CA CYS A 78 -15.19 -0.94 -3.17
C CYS A 78 -14.58 -0.14 -4.32
N ARG A 79 -15.35 0.12 -5.38
CA ARG A 79 -14.89 0.89 -6.55
C ARG A 79 -14.59 2.34 -6.17
N ALA A 80 -15.49 2.99 -5.44
CA ALA A 80 -15.29 4.37 -5.00
C ALA A 80 -14.02 4.53 -4.14
N ILE A 81 -13.71 3.54 -3.27
CA ILE A 81 -12.50 3.55 -2.45
C ILE A 81 -11.24 3.32 -3.31
N ASP A 82 -11.29 2.41 -4.28
CA ASP A 82 -10.14 2.16 -5.17
C ASP A 82 -9.84 3.35 -6.09
N GLU A 83 -10.87 4.03 -6.57
CA GLU A 83 -10.76 5.24 -7.40
C GLU A 83 -10.40 6.49 -6.59
N GLY A 84 -10.51 6.43 -5.25
CA GLY A 84 -10.27 7.57 -4.37
C GLY A 84 -11.39 8.62 -4.40
N SER A 85 -12.57 8.27 -4.90
CA SER A 85 -13.75 9.14 -4.96
C SER A 85 -14.62 9.10 -3.69
N CYS A 86 -14.36 8.15 -2.78
CA CYS A 86 -15.08 8.03 -1.51
C CYS A 86 -14.58 9.05 -0.49
N MET A 87 -15.38 10.06 -0.18
CA MET A 87 -15.05 11.12 0.79
C MET A 87 -14.98 10.62 2.24
N ASP A 88 -15.58 9.48 2.55
CA ASP A 88 -15.57 8.91 3.90
C ASP A 88 -14.34 8.01 4.15
N VAL A 89 -13.51 7.76 3.15
CA VAL A 89 -12.24 7.02 3.28
C VAL A 89 -11.09 7.94 2.84
N LEU A 90 -10.42 8.53 3.82
CA LEU A 90 -9.35 9.49 3.57
C LEU A 90 -7.98 8.88 3.83
N GLU A 91 -7.09 9.00 2.85
CA GLU A 91 -5.67 8.67 2.99
C GLU A 91 -4.86 9.95 3.11
N ILE A 92 -4.15 10.09 4.22
CA ILE A 92 -3.37 11.28 4.56
C ILE A 92 -1.93 10.85 4.77
N ASP A 93 -1.02 11.48 4.04
CA ASP A 93 0.40 11.38 4.30
C ASP A 93 0.79 12.43 5.34
N ALA A 94 1.19 11.98 6.53
CA ALA A 94 1.61 12.86 7.62
C ALA A 94 2.91 13.61 7.30
N ALA A 95 3.73 13.16 6.35
CA ALA A 95 4.90 13.91 5.92
C ALA A 95 4.51 15.24 5.23
N SER A 96 3.42 15.23 4.48
CA SER A 96 2.88 16.41 3.79
C SER A 96 1.86 17.19 4.63
N ASN A 97 1.24 16.54 5.64
CA ASN A 97 0.14 17.08 6.45
C ASN A 97 0.41 16.91 7.95
N ASN A 98 1.55 17.42 8.45
CA ASN A 98 2.02 17.23 9.82
C ASN A 98 1.42 18.21 10.84
N GLY A 99 0.69 19.21 10.39
CA GLY A 99 0.16 20.29 11.22
C GLY A 99 -1.04 19.88 12.08
N VAL A 100 -1.22 20.58 13.19
CA VAL A 100 -2.35 20.37 14.09
C VAL A 100 -3.69 20.69 13.42
N ASP A 101 -3.72 21.64 12.50
CA ASP A 101 -4.96 22.08 11.84
C ASP A 101 -5.51 21.01 10.91
N SER A 102 -4.66 20.27 10.21
CA SER A 102 -5.10 19.10 9.41
C SER A 102 -5.80 18.05 10.28
N VAL A 103 -5.26 17.77 11.47
CA VAL A 103 -5.87 16.80 12.41
C VAL A 103 -7.13 17.35 13.06
N ARG A 104 -7.22 18.67 13.29
CA ARG A 104 -8.46 19.32 13.81
C ARG A 104 -9.60 19.19 12.81
N VAL A 105 -9.34 19.41 11.52
CA VAL A 105 -10.35 19.20 10.47
C VAL A 105 -10.87 17.77 10.50
N LEU A 106 -9.97 16.77 10.57
CA LEU A 106 -10.38 15.37 10.70
C LEU A 106 -11.25 15.11 11.93
N ARG A 107 -10.90 15.72 13.06
CA ARG A 107 -11.70 15.61 14.29
C ARG A 107 -13.09 16.16 14.11
N ASP A 108 -13.19 17.35 13.55
CA ASP A 108 -14.47 18.04 13.40
C ASP A 108 -15.37 17.32 12.38
N ASP A 109 -14.78 16.74 11.34
CA ASP A 109 -15.49 15.89 10.37
C ASP A 109 -15.89 14.52 10.93
N ALA A 110 -15.10 13.98 11.89
CA ALA A 110 -15.35 12.67 12.48
C ALA A 110 -16.69 12.55 13.22
N ILE A 111 -17.25 13.65 13.68
CA ILE A 111 -18.53 13.72 14.41
C ILE A 111 -19.70 13.33 13.50
N TYR A 112 -19.59 13.63 12.22
CA TYR A 112 -20.67 13.36 11.26
C TYR A 112 -20.65 11.90 10.80
N THR A 113 -21.82 11.29 10.71
CA THR A 113 -21.96 9.94 10.16
C THR A 113 -21.59 9.92 8.68
N PRO A 114 -20.97 8.83 8.19
CA PRO A 114 -20.63 8.71 6.78
C PRO A 114 -21.89 8.72 5.90
N GLY A 115 -21.78 9.35 4.73
CA GLY A 115 -22.91 9.51 3.83
C GLY A 115 -23.11 8.34 2.85
N THR A 116 -22.02 7.69 2.46
CA THR A 116 -22.02 6.73 1.34
C THR A 116 -21.59 5.32 1.73
N VAL A 117 -20.94 5.16 2.86
CA VAL A 117 -20.36 3.89 3.32
C VAL A 117 -20.74 3.62 4.79
N LYS A 118 -20.45 2.42 5.30
CA LYS A 118 -20.79 2.02 6.67
C LYS A 118 -19.91 2.69 7.72
N MET A 119 -18.62 2.79 7.42
CA MET A 119 -17.59 3.26 8.35
C MET A 119 -16.79 4.39 7.70
N ARG A 120 -16.59 5.48 8.43
CA ARG A 120 -15.58 6.48 8.07
C ARG A 120 -14.21 5.95 8.43
N VAL A 121 -13.27 6.00 7.50
CA VAL A 121 -11.92 5.45 7.69
C VAL A 121 -10.86 6.52 7.43
N TYR A 122 -10.03 6.77 8.43
CA TYR A 122 -8.85 7.62 8.27
C TYR A 122 -7.59 6.77 8.23
N ILE A 123 -6.92 6.76 7.10
CA ILE A 123 -5.61 6.13 6.91
C ILE A 123 -4.56 7.23 7.01
N ILE A 124 -3.75 7.20 8.07
CA ILE A 124 -2.66 8.16 8.27
C ILE A 124 -1.34 7.43 8.06
N ASP A 125 -0.72 7.66 6.91
CA ASP A 125 0.59 7.08 6.60
C ASP A 125 1.72 7.94 7.17
N GLU A 126 2.83 7.29 7.53
CA GLU A 126 4.00 7.86 8.20
C GLU A 126 3.63 8.74 9.42
N VAL A 127 2.70 8.23 10.25
CA VAL A 127 2.11 8.96 11.38
C VAL A 127 3.17 9.55 12.34
N HIS A 128 4.38 8.98 12.40
CA HIS A 128 5.48 9.50 13.20
C HIS A 128 5.96 10.91 12.78
N MET A 129 5.55 11.38 11.60
CA MET A 129 5.87 12.73 11.12
C MET A 129 4.93 13.81 11.67
N LEU A 130 3.84 13.43 12.33
CA LEU A 130 2.93 14.38 12.96
C LEU A 130 3.64 15.19 14.06
N SER A 131 3.29 16.47 14.18
CA SER A 131 3.74 17.31 15.29
C SER A 131 3.15 16.83 16.62
N THR A 132 3.80 17.17 17.73
CA THR A 132 3.30 16.86 19.07
C THR A 132 1.89 17.40 19.29
N ALA A 133 1.58 18.60 18.79
CA ALA A 133 0.26 19.20 18.88
C ALA A 133 -0.79 18.42 18.06
N ALA A 134 -0.41 17.89 16.89
CA ALA A 134 -1.25 17.04 16.06
C ALA A 134 -1.52 15.68 16.74
N PHE A 135 -0.53 15.05 17.36
CA PHE A 135 -0.73 13.84 18.15
C PHE A 135 -1.70 14.07 19.31
N ASN A 136 -1.59 15.19 20.02
CA ASN A 136 -2.51 15.51 21.12
C ASN A 136 -3.94 15.76 20.63
N ALA A 137 -4.12 16.31 19.45
CA ALA A 137 -5.44 16.47 18.83
C ALA A 137 -6.01 15.09 18.42
N LEU A 138 -5.18 14.21 17.85
CA LEU A 138 -5.56 12.86 17.44
C LEU A 138 -5.94 11.98 18.63
N LEU A 139 -5.22 12.10 19.77
CA LEU A 139 -5.51 11.36 20.99
C LEU A 139 -6.95 11.53 21.47
N LYS A 140 -7.47 12.76 21.44
CA LYS A 140 -8.85 13.05 21.88
C LYS A 140 -9.90 12.26 21.12
N ILE A 141 -9.66 12.01 19.81
CA ILE A 141 -10.61 11.26 19.00
C ILE A 141 -10.42 9.75 19.19
N ILE A 142 -9.16 9.31 19.35
CA ILE A 142 -8.86 7.87 19.57
C ILE A 142 -9.32 7.41 20.96
N GLU A 143 -9.38 8.30 21.96
CA GLU A 143 -9.87 7.97 23.31
C GLU A 143 -11.39 7.75 23.34
N GLU A 144 -12.14 8.58 22.64
CA GLU A 144 -13.60 8.53 22.56
C GLU A 144 -14.08 8.54 21.10
N PRO A 145 -13.78 7.48 20.33
CA PRO A 145 -14.12 7.45 18.92
C PRO A 145 -15.63 7.27 18.71
N PRO A 146 -16.24 7.98 17.74
CA PRO A 146 -17.58 7.65 17.29
C PRO A 146 -17.65 6.20 16.78
N ALA A 147 -18.79 5.53 16.98
CA ALA A 147 -18.95 4.11 16.61
C ALA A 147 -18.76 3.81 15.12
N HIS A 148 -18.92 4.83 14.27
CA HIS A 148 -18.77 4.74 12.83
C HIS A 148 -17.36 5.11 12.32
N LEU A 149 -16.39 5.33 13.21
CA LEU A 149 -15.04 5.78 12.86
C LEU A 149 -14.00 4.68 13.07
N LEU A 150 -13.10 4.55 12.09
CA LEU A 150 -11.97 3.63 12.12
C LEU A 150 -10.67 4.37 11.78
N PHE A 151 -9.68 4.28 12.66
CA PHE A 151 -8.33 4.75 12.39
C PHE A 151 -7.41 3.63 11.94
N ILE A 152 -6.62 3.88 10.89
CA ILE A 152 -5.52 3.00 10.46
C ILE A 152 -4.27 3.85 10.35
N LEU A 153 -3.42 3.76 11.35
CA LEU A 153 -2.15 4.47 11.41
C LEU A 153 -1.05 3.58 10.84
N ALA A 154 -0.17 4.11 10.03
CA ALA A 154 0.99 3.39 9.53
C ALA A 154 2.29 4.16 9.85
N THR A 155 3.35 3.43 10.19
CA THR A 155 4.64 4.04 10.51
C THR A 155 5.81 3.12 10.16
N THR A 156 6.90 3.73 9.74
CA THR A 156 8.21 3.06 9.62
C THR A 156 9.04 3.19 10.90
N GLU A 157 8.72 4.15 11.78
CA GLU A 157 9.48 4.46 12.98
C GLU A 157 8.59 4.42 14.23
N LEU A 158 8.38 3.20 14.76
CA LEU A 158 7.53 2.98 15.94
C LEU A 158 7.99 3.78 17.17
N GLN A 159 9.29 3.94 17.35
CA GLN A 159 9.89 4.62 18.49
C GLN A 159 9.55 6.12 18.57
N LYS A 160 9.16 6.73 17.46
CA LYS A 160 8.74 8.14 17.40
C LYS A 160 7.25 8.34 17.70
N VAL A 161 6.46 7.26 17.78
CA VAL A 161 5.03 7.35 18.08
C VAL A 161 4.85 7.39 19.59
N PRO A 162 4.08 8.36 20.15
CA PRO A 162 3.86 8.49 21.59
C PRO A 162 3.23 7.23 22.22
N ALA A 163 3.69 6.87 23.42
CA ALA A 163 3.17 5.71 24.15
C ALA A 163 1.66 5.78 24.41
N THR A 164 1.11 6.98 24.51
CA THR A 164 -0.32 7.25 24.65
C THR A 164 -1.15 6.80 23.46
N ILE A 165 -0.62 6.93 22.22
CA ILE A 165 -1.22 6.39 20.99
C ILE A 165 -1.05 4.87 20.97
N LEU A 166 0.17 4.37 21.29
CA LEU A 166 0.49 2.95 21.26
C LEU A 166 -0.41 2.11 22.16
N SER A 167 -0.83 2.66 23.31
CA SER A 167 -1.69 1.94 24.28
C SER A 167 -3.15 1.82 23.83
N ARG A 168 -3.58 2.61 22.84
CA ARG A 168 -4.97 2.68 22.35
C ARG A 168 -5.18 2.04 20.99
N CYS A 169 -4.08 1.65 20.34
CA CYS A 169 -4.14 1.03 19.01
C CYS A 169 -3.85 -0.47 19.06
N GLN A 170 -4.58 -1.24 18.30
CA GLN A 170 -4.20 -2.62 18.01
C GLN A 170 -3.01 -2.63 17.06
N ARG A 171 -1.88 -3.21 17.49
CA ARG A 171 -0.62 -3.17 16.76
C ARG A 171 -0.42 -4.39 15.88
N PHE A 172 0.00 -4.16 14.64
CA PHE A 172 0.40 -5.17 13.66
C PHE A 172 1.80 -4.87 13.12
N ALA A 173 2.72 -5.83 13.29
CA ALA A 173 4.09 -5.71 12.83
C ALA A 173 4.26 -6.38 11.47
N PHE A 174 4.53 -5.59 10.45
CA PHE A 174 4.86 -6.05 9.10
C PHE A 174 6.34 -6.41 9.04
N LYS A 175 6.62 -7.63 8.66
CA LYS A 175 7.99 -8.13 8.54
C LYS A 175 8.59 -7.74 7.20
N ARG A 176 9.92 -7.63 7.14
CA ARG A 176 10.63 -7.57 5.87
C ARG A 176 10.34 -8.85 5.07
N LEU A 177 10.13 -8.68 3.78
CA LEU A 177 9.90 -9.80 2.88
C LEU A 177 11.20 -10.56 2.64
N ARG A 178 11.09 -11.86 2.50
CA ARG A 178 12.26 -12.68 2.12
C ARG A 178 12.56 -12.50 0.63
N PRO A 179 13.82 -12.62 0.22
CA PRO A 179 14.20 -12.49 -1.18
C PRO A 179 13.45 -13.46 -2.12
N ASP A 180 13.18 -14.70 -1.67
CA ASP A 180 12.41 -15.68 -2.42
C ASP A 180 10.94 -15.26 -2.66
N GLU A 181 10.31 -14.64 -1.67
CA GLU A 181 8.95 -14.09 -1.77
C GLU A 181 8.91 -12.92 -2.76
N ILE A 182 9.91 -12.04 -2.72
CA ILE A 182 10.04 -10.93 -3.66
C ILE A 182 10.30 -11.46 -5.07
N ALA A 183 11.26 -12.38 -5.24
CA ALA A 183 11.60 -12.96 -6.54
C ALA A 183 10.38 -13.62 -7.19
N SER A 184 9.61 -14.39 -6.43
CA SER A 184 8.36 -15.01 -6.93
C SER A 184 7.37 -13.98 -7.44
N ARG A 185 7.19 -12.86 -6.73
CA ARG A 185 6.28 -11.80 -7.15
C ARG A 185 6.81 -11.03 -8.36
N LEU A 186 8.12 -10.76 -8.43
CA LEU A 186 8.76 -10.12 -9.58
C LEU A 186 8.65 -10.98 -10.83
N ASN A 187 8.85 -12.31 -10.73
CA ASN A 187 8.63 -13.25 -11.83
C ASN A 187 7.20 -13.19 -12.35
N PHE A 188 6.21 -13.18 -11.46
CA PHE A 188 4.82 -13.04 -11.83
C PHE A 188 4.55 -11.74 -12.60
N ILE A 189 5.09 -10.62 -12.11
CA ILE A 189 4.93 -9.31 -12.76
C ILE A 189 5.63 -9.28 -14.13
N ALA A 190 6.87 -9.79 -14.21
CA ALA A 190 7.61 -9.87 -15.46
C ALA A 190 6.86 -10.67 -16.52
N TYR A 191 6.30 -11.83 -16.12
CA TYR A 191 5.47 -12.65 -17.01
C TYR A 191 4.23 -11.90 -17.52
N GLN A 192 3.50 -11.21 -16.63
CA GLN A 192 2.29 -10.47 -16.98
C GLN A 192 2.56 -9.25 -17.88
N GLU A 193 3.73 -8.64 -17.74
CA GLU A 193 4.14 -7.46 -18.52
C GLU A 193 4.99 -7.85 -19.76
N HIS A 194 5.19 -9.15 -20.00
CA HIS A 194 6.03 -9.65 -21.10
C HIS A 194 7.46 -9.07 -21.06
N ILE A 195 8.00 -8.90 -19.84
CA ILE A 195 9.38 -8.46 -19.62
C ILE A 195 10.27 -9.69 -19.66
N GLU A 196 11.17 -9.75 -20.64
CA GLU A 196 12.21 -10.78 -20.71
C GLU A 196 13.33 -10.45 -19.75
N ILE A 197 13.50 -11.29 -18.74
CA ILE A 197 14.52 -11.13 -17.69
C ILE A 197 15.01 -12.50 -17.22
N GLU A 198 16.31 -12.62 -17.04
CA GLU A 198 16.94 -13.86 -16.57
C GLU A 198 16.62 -14.12 -15.08
N PRO A 199 16.47 -15.39 -14.66
CA PRO A 199 16.18 -15.74 -13.27
C PRO A 199 17.24 -15.21 -12.27
N GLU A 200 18.50 -15.18 -12.68
CA GLU A 200 19.61 -14.64 -11.89
C GLU A 200 19.44 -13.14 -11.64
N ALA A 201 19.01 -12.40 -12.65
CA ALA A 201 18.74 -10.96 -12.54
C ALA A 201 17.56 -10.70 -11.59
N ILE A 202 16.47 -11.47 -11.68
CA ILE A 202 15.35 -11.37 -10.72
C ILE A 202 15.80 -11.62 -9.29
N ASN A 203 16.64 -12.65 -9.06
CA ASN A 203 17.17 -12.95 -7.74
C ASN A 203 18.06 -11.81 -7.21
N LEU A 204 18.82 -11.16 -8.09
CA LEU A 204 19.61 -9.99 -7.73
C LEU A 204 18.71 -8.81 -7.35
N LEU A 205 17.69 -8.48 -8.17
CA LEU A 205 16.73 -7.42 -7.87
C LEU A 205 16.01 -7.66 -6.54
N ALA A 206 15.63 -8.92 -6.26
CA ALA A 206 14.97 -9.29 -5.02
C ALA A 206 15.86 -9.07 -3.78
N ARG A 207 17.18 -9.31 -3.88
CA ARG A 207 18.14 -9.00 -2.81
C ARG A 207 18.33 -7.50 -2.64
N LEU A 208 18.47 -6.75 -3.75
CA LEU A 208 18.62 -5.29 -3.74
C LEU A 208 17.39 -4.57 -3.17
N ALA A 209 16.23 -5.17 -3.26
CA ALA A 209 14.98 -4.63 -2.71
C ALA A 209 14.94 -4.59 -1.16
N ASP A 210 15.91 -5.21 -0.48
CA ASP A 210 16.09 -5.18 1.00
C ASP A 210 14.77 -5.41 1.79
N GLY A 211 13.95 -6.36 1.33
CA GLY A 211 12.69 -6.73 1.97
C GLY A 211 11.50 -5.81 1.66
N GLY A 212 11.64 -4.86 0.73
CA GLY A 212 10.58 -3.97 0.26
C GLY A 212 10.03 -4.36 -1.12
N MET A 213 8.79 -4.83 -1.22
CA MET A 213 8.18 -5.17 -2.51
C MET A 213 8.10 -3.98 -3.47
N ARG A 214 7.82 -2.78 -2.96
CA ARG A 214 7.73 -1.56 -3.78
C ARG A 214 9.06 -1.26 -4.47
N ASP A 215 10.16 -1.42 -3.73
CA ASP A 215 11.50 -1.16 -4.25
C ASP A 215 11.89 -2.24 -5.26
N GLY A 216 11.58 -3.52 -5.01
CA GLY A 216 11.77 -4.60 -5.97
C GLY A 216 11.03 -4.37 -7.28
N VAL A 217 9.76 -3.98 -7.25
CA VAL A 217 8.98 -3.68 -8.46
C VAL A 217 9.52 -2.45 -9.18
N SER A 218 10.01 -1.44 -8.45
CA SER A 218 10.62 -0.25 -9.04
C SER A 218 11.92 -0.58 -9.77
N LEU A 219 12.76 -1.45 -9.18
CA LEU A 219 13.99 -1.95 -9.80
C LEU A 219 13.69 -2.77 -11.07
N LEU A 220 12.68 -3.64 -11.03
CA LEU A 220 12.23 -4.39 -12.22
C LEU A 220 11.80 -3.44 -13.36
N CYS A 221 11.06 -2.39 -13.02
CA CYS A 221 10.61 -1.39 -13.99
C CYS A 221 11.81 -0.65 -14.64
N ALA A 222 12.80 -0.25 -13.84
CA ALA A 222 14.01 0.42 -14.32
C ALA A 222 14.81 -0.49 -15.27
N GLN A 223 14.99 -1.77 -14.90
CA GLN A 223 15.68 -2.76 -15.73
C GLN A 223 14.98 -3.00 -17.07
N ALA A 224 13.64 -3.08 -17.07
CA ALA A 224 12.85 -3.26 -18.28
C ALA A 224 13.00 -2.06 -19.23
N MET A 225 13.01 -0.83 -18.72
CA MET A 225 13.23 0.38 -19.53
C MET A 225 14.62 0.40 -20.16
N GLU A 226 15.66 0.08 -19.40
CA GLU A 226 17.03 0.02 -19.90
C GLU A 226 17.21 -1.03 -21.03
N THR A 227 16.53 -2.16 -20.91
CA THR A 227 16.54 -3.21 -21.95
C THR A 227 15.87 -2.73 -23.23
N ILE A 228 14.73 -2.04 -23.14
CA ILE A 228 14.01 -1.47 -24.28
C ILE A 228 14.87 -0.40 -24.97
N GLU A 229 15.52 0.49 -24.23
CA GLU A 229 16.41 1.50 -24.78
C GLU A 229 17.59 0.88 -25.54
N LYS A 230 18.22 -0.15 -24.97
CA LYS A 230 19.30 -0.88 -25.65
C LYS A 230 18.84 -1.54 -26.95
N GLN A 231 17.69 -2.20 -26.95
CA GLN A 231 17.12 -2.81 -28.15
C GLN A 231 16.79 -1.78 -29.23
N TYR A 232 16.22 -0.63 -28.82
CA TYR A 232 15.92 0.46 -29.75
C TYR A 232 17.19 1.04 -30.37
N MET A 233 18.24 1.29 -29.58
CA MET A 233 19.53 1.77 -30.07
C MET A 233 20.18 0.77 -31.04
N LEU A 234 20.15 -0.52 -30.73
CA LEU A 234 20.67 -1.56 -31.62
C LEU A 234 19.90 -1.61 -32.95
N SER A 235 18.57 -1.45 -32.92
CA SER A 235 17.76 -1.40 -34.14
C SER A 235 18.10 -0.19 -35.02
N LEU A 236 18.37 0.97 -34.43
CA LEU A 236 18.81 2.17 -35.16
C LEU A 236 20.19 1.99 -35.79
N ILE A 237 21.13 1.32 -35.10
CA ILE A 237 22.45 1.02 -35.66
C ILE A 237 22.33 0.08 -36.86
N HIS A 238 21.49 -0.96 -36.80
CA HIS A 238 21.25 -1.86 -37.92
C HIS A 238 20.59 -1.18 -39.14
N ILE A 239 19.72 -0.20 -38.91
CA ILE A 239 19.10 0.59 -39.99
C ILE A 239 20.10 1.57 -40.61
N SER A 240 21.10 2.02 -39.85
CA SER A 240 22.12 2.99 -40.31
C SER A 240 23.37 2.35 -40.94
N GLU A 241 23.52 1.02 -40.91
CA GLU A 241 24.60 0.36 -41.67
C GLU A 241 24.26 0.36 -43.19
N PRO A 242 24.99 1.13 -44.02
CA PRO A 242 24.78 1.06 -45.43
C PRO A 242 25.24 -0.32 -45.91
N THR A 243 24.33 -1.02 -46.58
CA THR A 243 24.63 -2.25 -47.32
C THR A 243 25.81 -1.98 -48.25
N ARG A 244 27.02 -2.32 -47.84
CA ARG A 244 28.16 -2.39 -48.79
C ARG A 244 27.84 -3.49 -49.78
N ARG A 245 27.28 -3.12 -50.92
CA ARG A 245 27.28 -3.96 -52.11
C ARG A 245 28.74 -4.19 -52.48
N VAL A 246 29.22 -5.39 -52.23
CA VAL A 246 30.41 -5.89 -52.88
C VAL A 246 30.02 -6.09 -54.35
N VAL A 247 30.45 -5.15 -55.21
CA VAL A 247 30.45 -5.35 -56.66
C VAL A 247 31.75 -6.11 -56.98
N ILE A 248 31.61 -7.34 -57.40
CA ILE A 248 32.69 -8.12 -58.05
C ILE A 248 32.74 -7.75 -59.51
#